data_46749a1c8334aa34d5283f4c7db37c37
#
_entry.id   46749a1c8334aa34d5283f4c7db37c37
#
_cell.length_a   1.000
_cell.length_b   1.000
_cell.length_c   1.000
_cell.angle_alpha   90.00
_cell.angle_beta   90.00
_cell.angle_gamma   90.00
#
_symmetry.space_group_name_H-M   'P 1'
#
loop_
_entity.id
_entity.type
_entity.pdbx_description
1 polymer ?
#
loop_
_entity_poly.entity_id
_entity_poly.type
_entity_poly.pdbx_seq_one_letter_code
_entity_poly.pdbx_strand_id
1 'polypeptide(L)'
;MGALISIYAVCEYPDVFGGAGCVSTHWPVGEGYVLQYLQHHIPAPGEHKFYFDYGTETVDSLYETFQLKADVILREAGYTESVDWLTIKIEGHEHSERAWRERVHIPLEFLIGQY
;
A
#
# COMPACT_ATOMS: atom_id res chain seq x y z
N MET A 1 -3.89 2.19 -10.61
CA MET A 1 -3.38 3.58 -10.57
C MET A 1 -3.81 4.32 -9.30
N GLY A 2 -4.99 4.00 -8.76
CA GLY A 2 -5.43 4.65 -7.54
C GLY A 2 -4.46 4.51 -6.38
N ALA A 3 -3.86 3.33 -6.23
CA ALA A 3 -2.89 3.10 -5.16
C ALA A 3 -1.64 3.96 -5.34
N LEU A 4 -1.17 4.08 -6.58
CA LEU A 4 0.04 4.87 -6.85
C LEU A 4 -0.17 6.35 -6.54
N ILE A 5 -1.32 6.91 -6.90
CA ILE A 5 -1.60 8.31 -6.61
C ILE A 5 -1.82 8.52 -5.10
N SER A 6 -2.32 7.51 -4.40
CA SER A 6 -2.49 7.59 -2.96
C SER A 6 -1.14 7.66 -2.25
N ILE A 7 -0.17 6.87 -2.69
CA ILE A 7 1.19 6.94 -2.17
C ILE A 7 1.77 8.33 -2.41
N TYR A 8 1.63 8.83 -3.63
CA TYR A 8 2.13 10.15 -3.99
C TYR A 8 1.50 11.23 -3.10
N ALA A 9 0.19 11.17 -2.91
CA ALA A 9 -0.53 12.17 -2.13
C ALA A 9 -0.02 12.25 -0.69
N VAL A 10 0.17 11.11 -0.03
CA VAL A 10 0.66 11.09 1.35
C VAL A 10 2.09 11.61 1.41
N CYS A 11 2.93 11.23 0.45
CA CYS A 11 4.32 11.65 0.45
C CYS A 11 4.49 13.14 0.15
N GLU A 12 3.69 13.68 -0.78
CA GLU A 12 3.80 15.09 -1.16
C GLU A 12 3.05 16.03 -0.24
N TYR A 13 1.96 15.55 0.34
CA TYR A 13 1.12 16.39 1.19
C TYR A 13 0.83 15.70 2.54
N PRO A 14 1.89 15.41 3.30
CA PRO A 14 1.72 14.65 4.55
C PRO A 14 0.91 15.39 5.61
N ASP A 15 0.80 16.70 5.49
CA ASP A 15 -0.02 17.49 6.44
C ASP A 15 -1.50 17.40 6.09
N VAL A 16 -1.84 16.93 4.90
CA VAL A 16 -3.22 16.83 4.45
C VAL A 16 -3.74 15.40 4.55
N PHE A 17 -2.91 14.44 4.12
CA PHE A 17 -3.31 13.04 4.06
C PHE A 17 -2.60 12.22 5.13
N GLY A 18 -3.38 11.58 5.99
CA GLY A 18 -2.85 10.78 7.08
C GLY A 18 -2.65 9.30 6.76
N GLY A 19 -3.02 8.86 5.57
CA GLY A 19 -2.86 7.47 5.23
C GLY A 19 -3.17 7.15 3.78
N ALA A 20 -2.72 5.97 3.34
CA ALA A 20 -2.97 5.49 1.99
C ALA A 20 -3.45 4.04 2.04
N GLY A 21 -4.61 3.80 1.43
CA GLY A 21 -5.13 2.45 1.25
C GLY A 21 -4.80 1.98 -0.15
N CYS A 22 -3.73 1.22 -0.27
CA CYS A 22 -3.17 0.83 -1.57
C CYS A 22 -3.62 -0.59 -1.93
N VAL A 23 -4.81 -0.69 -2.51
CA VAL A 23 -5.38 -1.96 -2.93
C VAL A 23 -4.81 -2.33 -4.29
N SER A 24 -4.16 -3.50 -4.38
CA SER A 24 -3.57 -4.01 -5.61
C SER A 24 -2.69 -2.97 -6.30
N THR A 25 -1.65 -2.51 -5.62
CA THR A 25 -0.76 -1.49 -6.14
C THR A 25 -0.03 -1.97 -7.39
N HIS A 26 -0.19 -1.23 -8.48
CA HIS A 26 0.45 -1.61 -9.75
C HIS A 26 1.90 -1.14 -9.79
N TRP A 27 2.74 -1.77 -8.98
CA TRP A 27 4.15 -1.44 -8.83
C TRP A 27 4.97 -1.49 -10.13
N PRO A 28 4.68 -2.39 -11.11
CA PRO A 28 5.54 -2.50 -12.29
C PRO A 28 5.58 -1.27 -13.21
N VAL A 29 4.65 -0.33 -13.08
CA VAL A 29 4.67 0.88 -13.90
C VAL A 29 6.02 1.57 -13.75
N GLY A 30 6.65 1.91 -14.88
CA GLY A 30 7.94 2.58 -14.86
C GLY A 30 9.02 1.72 -14.22
N GLU A 31 8.89 0.40 -14.36
CA GLU A 31 9.86 -0.55 -13.83
C GLU A 31 10.05 -0.41 -12.31
N GLY A 32 8.96 -0.07 -11.63
CA GLY A 32 9.00 0.05 -10.17
C GLY A 32 9.55 1.37 -9.67
N TYR A 33 9.55 2.39 -10.53
CA TYR A 33 10.08 3.70 -10.15
C TYR A 33 9.47 4.25 -8.86
N VAL A 34 8.19 3.94 -8.60
CA VAL A 34 7.51 4.46 -7.42
C VAL A 34 8.14 3.95 -6.12
N LEU A 35 8.86 2.82 -6.17
CA LEU A 35 9.59 2.35 -4.98
C LEU A 35 10.70 3.31 -4.60
N GLN A 36 11.43 3.84 -5.59
CA GLN A 36 12.48 4.82 -5.32
C GLN A 36 11.85 6.11 -4.79
N TYR A 37 10.72 6.51 -5.37
CA TYR A 37 10.03 7.69 -4.91
C TYR A 37 9.60 7.54 -3.45
N LEU A 38 9.00 6.40 -3.12
CA LEU A 38 8.55 6.12 -1.76
C LEU A 38 9.71 6.18 -0.78
N GLN A 39 10.84 5.54 -1.14
CA GLN A 39 12.01 5.49 -0.27
C GLN A 39 12.52 6.89 0.09
N HIS A 40 12.49 7.84 -0.87
CA HIS A 40 13.03 9.16 -0.66
C HIS A 40 12.02 10.17 -0.11
N HIS A 41 10.73 9.86 -0.14
CA HIS A 41 9.69 10.82 0.20
C HIS A 41 8.72 10.37 1.28
N ILE A 42 8.87 9.16 1.81
CA ILE A 42 7.95 8.66 2.82
C ILE A 42 8.04 9.52 4.09
N PRO A 43 6.90 9.98 4.62
CA PRO A 43 6.93 10.77 5.86
C PRO A 43 7.32 9.90 7.05
N ALA A 44 7.81 10.52 8.10
CA ALA A 44 8.14 9.81 9.33
C ALA A 44 6.87 9.18 9.92
N PRO A 45 6.99 8.01 10.57
CA PRO A 45 5.82 7.41 11.21
C PRO A 45 5.36 8.24 12.42
N GLY A 46 4.16 7.95 12.88
CA GLY A 46 3.58 8.64 14.01
C GLY A 46 2.17 9.11 13.71
N GLU A 47 1.98 9.80 12.59
CA GLU A 47 0.68 10.33 12.22
C GLU A 47 0.23 9.82 10.85
N HIS A 48 0.89 8.80 10.32
CA HIS A 48 0.58 8.27 8.99
C HIS A 48 0.47 6.76 9.03
N LYS A 49 -0.44 6.21 8.22
CA LYS A 49 -0.60 4.77 8.07
C LYS A 49 -0.60 4.38 6.61
N PHE A 50 0.00 3.23 6.30
CA PHE A 50 -0.01 2.68 4.96
C PHE A 50 -0.60 1.28 4.97
N TYR A 51 -1.54 1.04 4.08
CA TYR A 51 -2.10 -0.29 3.86
C TYR A 51 -1.80 -0.73 2.44
N PHE A 52 -1.33 -1.95 2.29
CA PHE A 52 -1.08 -2.55 0.97
C PHE A 52 -1.70 -3.94 0.92
N ASP A 53 -2.24 -4.29 -0.22
CA ASP A 53 -2.62 -5.68 -0.45
C ASP A 53 -2.42 -6.04 -1.91
N TYR A 54 -2.48 -7.33 -2.20
CA TYR A 54 -2.41 -7.86 -3.55
C TYR A 54 -2.99 -9.25 -3.57
N GLY A 55 -3.58 -9.60 -4.72
CA GLY A 55 -4.04 -10.95 -4.95
C GLY A 55 -2.94 -11.79 -5.58
N THR A 56 -3.28 -12.98 -6.01
CA THR A 56 -2.31 -13.90 -6.62
C THR A 56 -2.61 -14.18 -8.08
N GLU A 57 -3.73 -13.67 -8.60
CA GLU A 57 -4.20 -13.96 -9.95
C GLU A 57 -4.09 -12.76 -10.88
N THR A 58 -4.08 -13.00 -12.17
CA THR A 58 -3.97 -11.99 -13.23
C THR A 58 -2.72 -11.12 -13.00
N VAL A 59 -2.82 -9.81 -13.24
CA VAL A 59 -1.66 -8.93 -13.08
C VAL A 59 -1.19 -8.81 -11.63
N ASP A 60 -2.05 -9.11 -10.67
CA ASP A 60 -1.64 -9.10 -9.26
C ASP A 60 -0.54 -10.12 -8.99
N SER A 61 -0.45 -11.18 -9.81
CA SER A 61 0.59 -12.18 -9.64
C SER A 61 2.01 -11.60 -9.83
N LEU A 62 2.12 -10.41 -10.39
CA LEU A 62 3.41 -9.76 -10.62
C LEU A 62 3.83 -8.88 -9.44
N TYR A 63 2.96 -8.70 -8.45
CA TYR A 63 3.17 -7.67 -7.44
C TYR A 63 4.02 -8.07 -6.25
N GLU A 64 4.10 -9.35 -5.95
CA GLU A 64 4.74 -9.78 -4.71
C GLU A 64 6.19 -9.32 -4.58
N THR A 65 6.98 -9.47 -5.63
CA THR A 65 8.38 -9.08 -5.59
C THR A 65 8.55 -7.60 -5.27
N PHE A 66 7.71 -6.77 -5.89
CA PHE A 66 7.75 -5.32 -5.64
C PHE A 66 7.24 -4.99 -4.23
N GLN A 67 6.18 -5.67 -3.80
CA GLN A 67 5.61 -5.40 -2.49
C GLN A 67 6.59 -5.73 -1.37
N LEU A 68 7.36 -6.81 -1.52
CA LEU A 68 8.37 -7.16 -0.53
C LEU A 68 9.42 -6.06 -0.41
N LYS A 69 9.77 -5.40 -1.50
CA LYS A 69 10.70 -4.27 -1.47
C LYS A 69 10.06 -3.06 -0.79
N ALA A 70 8.78 -2.82 -1.04
CA ALA A 70 8.07 -1.73 -0.37
C ALA A 70 8.02 -1.98 1.15
N ASP A 71 7.79 -3.23 1.55
CA ASP A 71 7.74 -3.58 2.97
C ASP A 71 9.07 -3.27 3.66
N VAL A 72 10.19 -3.52 2.98
CA VAL A 72 11.51 -3.18 3.53
C VAL A 72 11.63 -1.67 3.70
N ILE A 73 11.15 -0.90 2.71
CA ILE A 73 11.19 0.56 2.79
C ILE A 73 10.39 1.06 3.99
N LEU A 74 9.19 0.53 4.21
CA LEU A 74 8.36 0.90 5.34
C LEU A 74 9.07 0.59 6.67
N ARG A 75 9.63 -0.61 6.77
CA ARG A 75 10.31 -1.03 7.98
C ARG A 75 11.53 -0.15 8.28
N GLU A 76 12.32 0.14 7.24
CA GLU A 76 13.51 0.97 7.41
C GLU A 76 13.16 2.43 7.71
N ALA A 77 12.00 2.88 7.31
CA ALA A 77 11.54 4.22 7.63
C ALA A 77 11.00 4.34 9.07
N GLY A 78 10.89 3.21 9.76
CA GLY A 78 10.44 3.23 11.16
C GLY A 78 9.00 2.79 11.37
N TYR A 79 8.30 2.40 10.31
CA TYR A 79 6.92 1.91 10.45
C TYR A 79 6.92 0.51 11.04
N THR A 80 5.90 0.20 11.82
CA THR A 80 5.78 -1.09 12.49
C THR A 80 4.60 -1.85 11.90
N GLU A 81 4.84 -3.04 11.40
CA GLU A 81 3.80 -3.86 10.77
C GLU A 81 2.66 -4.10 11.75
N SER A 82 1.44 -4.01 11.27
CA SER A 82 0.20 -4.18 12.02
C SER A 82 -0.11 -3.03 12.99
N VAL A 83 0.75 -2.03 13.04
CA VAL A 83 0.51 -0.83 13.88
C VAL A 83 0.21 0.36 12.99
N ASP A 84 1.17 0.78 12.16
CA ASP A 84 0.97 1.89 11.24
C ASP A 84 1.26 1.52 9.79
N TRP A 85 1.50 0.23 9.53
CA TRP A 85 1.66 -0.33 8.20
C TRP A 85 1.13 -1.76 8.20
N LEU A 86 0.42 -2.13 7.14
CA LEU A 86 -0.11 -3.48 7.00
C LEU A 86 -0.04 -3.91 5.54
N THR A 87 0.53 -5.08 5.28
CA THR A 87 0.57 -5.68 3.94
C THR A 87 -0.08 -7.05 4.00
N ILE A 88 -1.06 -7.30 3.13
CA ILE A 88 -1.79 -8.57 3.09
C ILE A 88 -1.76 -9.18 1.70
N LYS A 89 -1.38 -10.45 1.61
CA LYS A 89 -1.49 -11.24 0.39
C LYS A 89 -2.79 -12.00 0.43
N ILE A 90 -3.63 -11.86 -0.58
CA ILE A 90 -4.95 -12.48 -0.60
C ILE A 90 -4.99 -13.53 -1.70
N GLU A 91 -4.90 -14.80 -1.29
CA GLU A 91 -4.90 -15.92 -2.22
C GLU A 91 -6.19 -15.97 -3.04
N GLY A 92 -6.04 -16.23 -4.33
CA GLY A 92 -7.18 -16.43 -5.22
C GLY A 92 -7.82 -15.17 -5.76
N HIS A 93 -7.40 -13.99 -5.29
CA HIS A 93 -7.97 -12.75 -5.79
C HIS A 93 -7.24 -12.26 -7.03
N GLU A 94 -8.02 -11.77 -7.99
CA GLU A 94 -7.48 -11.21 -9.22
C GLU A 94 -7.56 -9.68 -9.17
N HIS A 95 -7.03 -9.03 -10.18
CA HIS A 95 -7.04 -7.56 -10.28
C HIS A 95 -8.41 -7.15 -10.86
N SER A 96 -9.42 -7.07 -10.02
CA SER A 96 -10.77 -6.75 -10.46
C SER A 96 -11.58 -6.09 -9.35
N GLU A 97 -12.61 -5.36 -9.78
CA GLU A 97 -13.51 -4.70 -8.85
C GLU A 97 -14.24 -5.68 -7.94
N ARG A 98 -14.54 -6.87 -8.46
CA ARG A 98 -15.20 -7.90 -7.67
C ARG A 98 -14.32 -8.33 -6.50
N ALA A 99 -13.04 -8.59 -6.77
CA ALA A 99 -12.10 -8.97 -5.74
C ALA A 99 -11.89 -7.84 -4.72
N TRP A 100 -11.75 -6.62 -5.22
CA TRP A 100 -11.56 -5.47 -4.34
C TRP A 100 -12.77 -5.23 -3.44
N ARG A 101 -13.97 -5.39 -3.97
CA ARG A 101 -15.20 -5.21 -3.21
C ARG A 101 -15.27 -6.19 -2.03
N GLU A 102 -14.79 -7.40 -2.25
CA GLU A 102 -14.85 -8.43 -1.22
C GLU A 102 -13.93 -8.13 -0.04
N ARG A 103 -12.92 -7.28 -0.24
CA ARG A 103 -11.93 -7.02 0.81
C ARG A 103 -11.73 -5.57 1.20
N VAL A 104 -12.55 -4.66 0.65
CA VAL A 104 -12.36 -3.23 0.92
C VAL A 104 -12.55 -2.86 2.39
N HIS A 105 -13.28 -3.68 3.14
CA HIS A 105 -13.44 -3.43 4.58
C HIS A 105 -12.12 -3.51 5.33
N ILE A 106 -11.17 -4.30 4.84
CA ILE A 106 -9.90 -4.48 5.54
C ILE A 106 -9.09 -3.17 5.60
N PRO A 107 -8.80 -2.50 4.46
CA PRO A 107 -8.10 -1.22 4.56
C PRO A 107 -8.88 -0.16 5.31
N LEU A 108 -10.21 -0.15 5.19
CA LEU A 108 -11.01 0.83 5.91
C LEU A 108 -10.89 0.65 7.42
N GLU A 109 -10.96 -0.59 7.88
CA GLU A 109 -10.81 -0.88 9.31
C GLU A 109 -9.41 -0.52 9.81
N PHE A 110 -8.39 -0.83 9.03
CA PHE A 110 -7.02 -0.56 9.44
C PHE A 110 -6.73 0.95 9.51
N LEU A 111 -7.18 1.69 8.49
CA LEU A 111 -6.82 3.10 8.36
C LEU A 111 -7.67 4.01 9.25
N ILE A 112 -8.95 3.73 9.38
CA ILE A 112 -9.86 4.64 10.08
C ILE A 112 -10.73 3.97 11.13
N GLY A 113 -10.65 2.67 11.26
CA GLY A 113 -11.38 1.96 12.31
C GLY A 113 -10.76 2.24 13.67
N GLN A 114 -11.59 2.67 14.59
CA GLN A 114 -11.09 3.12 15.85
C GLN A 114 -12.01 2.74 16.89
N TYR A 115 -11.98 1.66 17.44
CA TYR A 115 -13.03 1.34 18.40
C TYR A 115 -12.52 0.56 19.56
#